data_9e14b7379c303dc66625a157d8ceeb39
#
_entry.id   9e14b7379c303dc66625a157d8ceeb39
#
_cell.length_a   1.000
_cell.length_b   1.000
_cell.length_c   1.000
_cell.angle_alpha   90.00
_cell.angle_beta   90.00
_cell.angle_gamma   90.00
#
_symmetry.space_group_name_H-M   'P 1'
#
loop_
_entity.id
_entity.type
_entity.pdbx_description
1 polymer ?
#
loop_
_entity_poly.entity_id
_entity_poly.type
_entity_poly.pdbx_seq_one_letter_code
_entity_poly.pdbx_strand_id
1 'polypeptide(L)'
;MIQTAAKDTCFSPRQTLCCPGGRLLDLRQPQVMGILNLTPDSFFADSRVASQANHTDLLRRAETMLKAGAAVLDLGAYSSRPGAEDISAAEEQQRMLPALQALRAAFPEAFLSVDTFRASVAEEAVAAGADIINDISGGTLDEAMFATIGRLRVPYVLMHMRGTPQTMAQHTDYATDMVVELVRYFRDKLVAIRAAGIVDVVLDPGFGFAKTPAQSHELLRRLGELQVLGLPVLAGLSRKGLVYKPLGLTPEEALPGTIALNAIALLNGAKLLRVHDVAEAVQTVQLVSQTYPAPTP
;
A
#
# COMPACT_ATOMS: atom_id res chain seq x y z
N MET A 1 -24.16 -36.37 26.97
CA MET A 1 -23.70 -35.95 25.64
C MET A 1 -23.96 -34.45 25.51
N ILE A 2 -22.97 -33.64 25.84
CA ILE A 2 -23.02 -32.18 25.65
C ILE A 2 -22.32 -31.94 24.33
N GLN A 3 -23.10 -31.68 23.31
CA GLN A 3 -22.63 -31.38 21.97
C GLN A 3 -22.18 -29.91 21.94
N THR A 4 -20.92 -29.70 21.76
CA THR A 4 -20.21 -28.43 21.70
C THR A 4 -20.67 -27.64 20.48
N ALA A 5 -21.58 -26.71 20.68
CA ALA A 5 -21.91 -25.64 19.73
C ALA A 5 -20.99 -24.44 19.94
N ALA A 6 -19.70 -24.62 19.72
CA ALA A 6 -18.69 -23.56 19.82
C ALA A 6 -17.72 -23.59 18.65
N LYS A 7 -18.23 -23.72 17.43
CA LYS A 7 -17.38 -23.78 16.23
C LYS A 7 -17.61 -22.69 15.19
N ASP A 8 -18.53 -21.75 15.36
CA ASP A 8 -18.91 -20.84 14.27
C ASP A 8 -18.75 -19.36 14.57
N THR A 9 -17.82 -18.99 15.45
CA THR A 9 -17.38 -17.59 15.58
C THR A 9 -15.94 -17.39 15.11
N CYS A 10 -15.48 -18.14 14.12
CA CYS A 10 -14.33 -17.74 13.36
C CYS A 10 -14.74 -16.53 12.52
N PHE A 11 -14.41 -15.34 12.98
CA PHE A 11 -14.31 -14.17 12.12
C PHE A 11 -13.24 -14.49 11.06
N SER A 12 -13.67 -15.05 9.93
CA SER A 12 -12.78 -15.17 8.77
C SER A 12 -12.36 -13.77 8.39
N PRO A 13 -11.07 -13.45 8.38
CA PRO A 13 -10.63 -12.13 8.01
C PRO A 13 -11.15 -11.79 6.61
N ARG A 14 -11.59 -10.55 6.40
CA ARG A 14 -12.04 -10.12 5.08
C ARG A 14 -10.87 -10.19 4.12
N GLN A 15 -10.97 -11.05 3.11
CA GLN A 15 -9.86 -11.37 2.20
C GLN A 15 -10.15 -10.99 0.75
N THR A 16 -11.21 -10.23 0.51
CA THR A 16 -11.61 -9.78 -0.83
C THR A 16 -11.99 -8.31 -0.76
N LEU A 17 -11.48 -7.51 -1.67
CA LEU A 17 -11.81 -6.10 -1.81
C LEU A 17 -12.76 -5.93 -3.01
N CYS A 18 -13.86 -5.20 -2.79
CA CYS A 18 -14.82 -4.89 -3.84
C CYS A 18 -14.44 -3.56 -4.50
N CYS A 19 -13.90 -3.63 -5.70
CA CYS A 19 -13.48 -2.49 -6.50
C CYS A 19 -14.61 -1.96 -7.40
N PRO A 20 -14.50 -0.76 -7.98
CA PRO A 20 -15.44 -0.20 -8.94
C PRO A 20 -15.78 -1.18 -10.07
N GLY A 21 -17.02 -1.13 -10.55
CA GLY A 21 -17.51 -2.06 -11.57
C GLY A 21 -17.78 -3.48 -11.07
N GLY A 22 -17.77 -3.72 -9.75
CA GLY A 22 -18.01 -5.03 -9.15
C GLY A 22 -16.83 -6.01 -9.28
N ARG A 23 -15.65 -5.51 -9.67
CA ARG A 23 -14.43 -6.31 -9.74
C ARG A 23 -13.94 -6.67 -8.34
N LEU A 24 -13.47 -7.89 -8.16
CA LEU A 24 -13.03 -8.40 -6.87
C LEU A 24 -11.52 -8.64 -6.88
N LEU A 25 -10.79 -7.93 -6.01
CA LEU A 25 -9.40 -8.24 -5.74
C LEU A 25 -9.33 -9.27 -4.60
N ASP A 26 -8.89 -10.48 -4.93
CA ASP A 26 -8.80 -11.61 -4.01
C ASP A 26 -7.45 -11.61 -3.29
N LEU A 27 -7.48 -11.45 -1.97
CA LEU A 27 -6.32 -11.48 -1.06
C LEU A 27 -6.26 -12.77 -0.23
N ARG A 28 -7.03 -13.82 -0.57
CA ARG A 28 -6.90 -15.13 0.08
C ARG A 28 -5.49 -15.67 -0.10
N GLN A 29 -4.94 -15.51 -1.28
CA GLN A 29 -3.50 -15.66 -1.52
C GLN A 29 -2.83 -14.28 -1.49
N PRO A 30 -1.62 -14.16 -0.95
CA PRO A 30 -0.90 -12.88 -0.97
C PRO A 30 -0.70 -12.39 -2.40
N GLN A 31 -0.83 -11.08 -2.60
CA GLN A 31 -0.72 -10.41 -3.89
C GLN A 31 0.44 -9.41 -3.91
N VAL A 32 0.85 -9.01 -5.11
CA VAL A 32 1.92 -8.03 -5.32
C VAL A 32 1.35 -6.74 -5.90
N MET A 33 1.69 -5.61 -5.27
CA MET A 33 1.39 -4.25 -5.69
C MET A 33 2.68 -3.60 -6.19
N GLY A 34 2.76 -3.34 -7.50
CA GLY A 34 3.92 -2.70 -8.13
C GLY A 34 3.88 -1.19 -8.01
N ILE A 35 4.99 -0.57 -7.62
CA ILE A 35 5.12 0.88 -7.43
C ILE A 35 5.45 1.57 -8.75
N LEU A 36 4.61 2.53 -9.16
CA LEU A 36 4.82 3.42 -10.31
C LEU A 36 4.97 4.87 -9.84
N ASN A 37 6.19 5.29 -9.54
CA ASN A 37 6.46 6.69 -9.19
C ASN A 37 6.42 7.59 -10.43
N LEU A 38 5.64 8.68 -10.32
CA LEU A 38 5.50 9.74 -11.31
C LEU A 38 6.34 10.95 -10.85
N THR A 39 7.69 10.82 -10.89
CA THR A 39 8.58 11.90 -10.47
C THR A 39 8.92 12.85 -11.62
N PRO A 40 9.25 14.14 -11.33
CA PRO A 40 9.60 15.12 -12.34
C PRO A 40 10.72 14.67 -13.28
N ASP A 41 11.75 14.02 -12.76
CA ASP A 41 12.89 13.50 -13.53
C ASP A 41 12.50 12.42 -14.54
N SER A 42 11.33 11.80 -14.34
CA SER A 42 10.84 10.71 -15.19
C SER A 42 9.72 11.13 -16.14
N PHE A 43 8.95 12.22 -15.84
CA PHE A 43 7.66 12.47 -16.50
C PHE A 43 7.33 13.91 -16.90
N PHE A 44 8.09 14.92 -16.45
CA PHE A 44 7.75 16.33 -16.70
C PHE A 44 8.94 17.15 -17.18
N ALA A 45 9.39 16.91 -18.42
CA ALA A 45 10.16 17.91 -19.15
C ALA A 45 9.19 18.73 -20.02
N ASP A 46 9.34 20.04 -20.04
CA ASP A 46 8.45 21.07 -20.60
C ASP A 46 8.09 20.98 -22.10
N SER A 47 8.19 19.83 -22.76
CA SER A 47 7.83 19.69 -24.16
C SER A 47 6.80 18.59 -24.40
N ARG A 48 5.89 18.81 -25.38
CA ARG A 48 4.92 17.80 -25.84
C ARG A 48 5.59 16.48 -26.27
N VAL A 49 6.82 16.54 -26.74
CA VAL A 49 7.60 15.36 -27.17
C VAL A 49 8.08 14.56 -25.95
N ALA A 50 8.52 15.25 -24.89
CA ALA A 50 8.89 14.60 -23.64
C ALA A 50 7.67 13.94 -22.95
N SER A 51 6.48 14.53 -23.02
CA SER A 51 5.26 13.94 -22.43
C SER A 51 4.84 12.63 -23.11
N GLN A 52 4.98 12.51 -24.43
CA GLN A 52 4.68 11.26 -25.14
C GLN A 52 5.72 10.15 -24.84
N ALA A 53 7.00 10.49 -24.80
CA ALA A 53 8.06 9.55 -24.42
C ALA A 53 7.88 9.04 -23.00
N ASN A 54 7.48 9.91 -22.08
CA ASN A 54 7.21 9.60 -20.69
C ASN A 54 5.99 8.67 -20.52
N HIS A 55 4.90 8.90 -21.25
CA HIS A 55 3.75 7.99 -21.25
C HIS A 55 4.12 6.62 -21.82
N THR A 56 4.93 6.55 -22.87
CA THR A 56 5.40 5.28 -23.45
C THR A 56 6.24 4.48 -22.44
N ASP A 57 7.14 5.13 -21.69
CA ASP A 57 7.93 4.46 -20.65
C ASP A 57 7.05 4.00 -19.48
N LEU A 58 6.08 4.81 -19.03
CA LEU A 58 5.11 4.43 -18.02
C LEU A 58 4.34 3.18 -18.42
N LEU A 59 3.77 3.16 -19.62
CA LEU A 59 3.00 2.02 -20.14
C LEU A 59 3.88 0.77 -20.27
N ARG A 60 5.12 0.92 -20.74
CA ARG A 60 6.08 -0.20 -20.82
C ARG A 60 6.43 -0.75 -19.44
N ARG A 61 6.65 0.09 -18.42
CA ARG A 61 6.90 -0.33 -17.04
C ARG A 61 5.69 -1.02 -16.45
N ALA A 62 4.50 -0.46 -16.63
CA ALA A 62 3.25 -1.06 -16.19
C ALA A 62 3.02 -2.44 -16.82
N GLU A 63 3.20 -2.56 -18.14
CA GLU A 63 3.10 -3.83 -18.86
C GLU A 63 4.08 -4.87 -18.32
N THR A 64 5.33 -4.47 -18.07
CA THR A 64 6.36 -5.34 -17.50
C THR A 64 5.94 -5.85 -16.12
N MET A 65 5.42 -4.97 -15.25
CA MET A 65 4.94 -5.35 -13.92
C MET A 65 3.73 -6.28 -13.98
N LEU A 66 2.76 -6.00 -14.86
CA LEU A 66 1.57 -6.85 -15.05
C LEU A 66 1.95 -8.23 -15.60
N LYS A 67 2.84 -8.29 -16.60
CA LYS A 67 3.38 -9.56 -17.12
C LYS A 67 4.18 -10.34 -16.09
N ALA A 68 4.84 -9.65 -15.16
CA ALA A 68 5.53 -10.28 -14.04
C ALA A 68 4.59 -10.77 -12.92
N GLY A 69 3.28 -10.46 -13.00
CA GLY A 69 2.26 -10.93 -12.07
C GLY A 69 1.87 -9.93 -11.00
N ALA A 70 2.11 -8.62 -11.18
CA ALA A 70 1.51 -7.62 -10.30
C ALA A 70 -0.02 -7.68 -10.38
N ALA A 71 -0.69 -7.81 -9.24
CA ALA A 71 -2.14 -7.74 -9.15
C ALA A 71 -2.65 -6.29 -9.14
N VAL A 72 -1.85 -5.37 -8.59
CA VAL A 72 -2.19 -3.95 -8.47
C VAL A 72 -1.00 -3.12 -8.94
N LEU A 73 -1.26 -2.02 -9.62
CA LEU A 73 -0.28 -0.97 -9.90
C LEU A 73 -0.60 0.24 -9.02
N ASP A 74 0.36 0.73 -8.24
CA ASP A 74 0.19 1.83 -7.30
C ASP A 74 0.93 3.08 -7.78
N LEU A 75 0.18 4.09 -8.17
CA LEU A 75 0.67 5.34 -8.76
C LEU A 75 0.89 6.37 -7.67
N GLY A 76 2.09 6.93 -7.58
CA GLY A 76 2.42 8.01 -6.65
C GLY A 76 3.02 9.22 -7.38
N ALA A 77 2.36 10.39 -7.30
CA ALA A 77 2.87 11.66 -7.85
C ALA A 77 3.52 12.54 -6.78
N TYR A 78 3.25 12.26 -5.52
CA TYR A 78 3.85 12.90 -4.34
C TYR A 78 5.01 12.06 -3.80
N SER A 79 6.12 12.70 -3.43
CA SER A 79 7.24 12.02 -2.79
C SER A 79 7.15 12.13 -1.27
N SER A 80 6.98 11.00 -0.60
CA SER A 80 7.01 10.93 0.87
C SER A 80 8.42 10.78 1.46
N ARG A 81 9.47 10.90 0.65
CA ARG A 81 10.86 10.83 1.13
C ARG A 81 11.18 12.04 2.00
N PRO A 82 11.93 11.88 3.11
CA PRO A 82 12.42 13.03 3.89
C PRO A 82 13.17 14.03 2.99
N GLY A 83 12.80 15.31 3.10
CA GLY A 83 13.40 16.39 2.30
C GLY A 83 12.85 16.55 0.88
N ALA A 84 11.86 15.78 0.48
CA ALA A 84 11.16 16.01 -0.77
C ALA A 84 10.35 17.31 -0.72
N GLU A 85 10.27 17.99 -1.85
CA GLU A 85 9.46 19.20 -2.02
C GLU A 85 7.97 18.89 -1.87
N ASP A 86 7.27 19.75 -1.13
CA ASP A 86 5.82 19.67 -1.00
C ASP A 86 5.18 20.29 -2.25
N ILE A 87 4.30 19.54 -2.91
CA ILE A 87 3.58 19.99 -4.11
C ILE A 87 2.11 20.26 -3.78
N SER A 88 1.50 21.19 -4.51
CA SER A 88 0.07 21.47 -4.37
C SER A 88 -0.81 20.32 -4.86
N ALA A 89 -2.08 20.29 -4.41
CA ALA A 89 -3.05 19.32 -4.92
C ALA A 89 -3.25 19.43 -6.44
N ALA A 90 -3.26 20.66 -6.98
CA ALA A 90 -3.40 20.90 -8.40
C ALA A 90 -2.21 20.34 -9.19
N GLU A 91 -1.00 20.48 -8.69
CA GLU A 91 0.20 19.91 -9.31
C GLU A 91 0.22 18.38 -9.22
N GLU A 92 -0.21 17.80 -8.09
CA GLU A 92 -0.37 16.36 -7.94
C GLU A 92 -1.37 15.80 -8.95
N GLN A 93 -2.54 16.44 -9.09
CA GLN A 93 -3.56 16.09 -10.10
C GLN A 93 -2.99 16.20 -11.53
N GLN A 94 -2.29 17.28 -11.85
CA GLN A 94 -1.70 17.49 -13.17
C GLN A 94 -0.71 16.38 -13.55
N ARG A 95 0.04 15.85 -12.58
CA ARG A 95 0.97 14.73 -12.77
C ARG A 95 0.24 13.38 -12.84
N MET A 96 -0.75 13.18 -11.98
CA MET A 96 -1.41 11.90 -11.76
C MET A 96 -2.44 11.56 -12.83
N LEU A 97 -3.36 12.47 -13.14
CA LEU A 97 -4.55 12.16 -13.94
C LEU A 97 -4.23 11.70 -15.37
N PRO A 98 -3.31 12.36 -16.13
CA PRO A 98 -2.98 11.88 -17.48
C PRO A 98 -2.34 10.48 -17.47
N ALA A 99 -1.49 10.20 -16.48
CA ALA A 99 -0.84 8.89 -16.32
C ALA A 99 -1.87 7.81 -16.01
N LEU A 100 -2.79 8.08 -15.08
CA LEU A 100 -3.85 7.16 -14.69
C LEU A 100 -4.80 6.86 -15.85
N GLN A 101 -5.24 7.87 -16.60
CA GLN A 101 -6.09 7.71 -17.79
C GLN A 101 -5.40 6.88 -18.87
N ALA A 102 -4.11 7.11 -19.13
CA ALA A 102 -3.34 6.33 -20.10
C ALA A 102 -3.23 4.85 -19.66
N LEU A 103 -2.98 4.58 -18.38
CA LEU A 103 -2.92 3.24 -17.84
C LEU A 103 -4.29 2.54 -17.90
N ARG A 104 -5.37 3.23 -17.54
CA ARG A 104 -6.73 2.66 -17.62
C ARG A 104 -7.13 2.32 -19.06
N ALA A 105 -6.77 3.19 -20.02
CA ALA A 105 -7.04 2.94 -21.44
C ALA A 105 -6.24 1.74 -21.99
N ALA A 106 -4.96 1.61 -21.59
CA ALA A 106 -4.08 0.55 -22.06
C ALA A 106 -4.33 -0.80 -21.36
N PHE A 107 -4.72 -0.77 -20.08
CA PHE A 107 -4.90 -1.96 -19.22
C PHE A 107 -6.25 -1.90 -18.49
N PRO A 108 -7.38 -2.10 -19.20
CA PRO A 108 -8.72 -1.92 -18.61
C PRO A 108 -9.01 -2.86 -17.43
N GLU A 109 -8.38 -4.03 -17.40
CA GLU A 109 -8.59 -5.04 -16.35
C GLU A 109 -7.64 -4.89 -15.15
N ALA A 110 -6.57 -4.09 -15.26
CA ALA A 110 -5.63 -3.91 -14.17
C ALA A 110 -6.28 -3.20 -12.98
N PHE A 111 -5.96 -3.60 -11.74
CA PHE A 111 -6.30 -2.82 -10.57
C PHE A 111 -5.30 -1.67 -10.42
N LEU A 112 -5.82 -0.44 -10.39
CA LEU A 112 -5.04 0.78 -10.26
C LEU A 112 -5.28 1.39 -8.89
N SER A 113 -4.21 1.54 -8.12
CA SER A 113 -4.18 2.24 -6.84
C SER A 113 -3.55 3.61 -7.02
N VAL A 114 -4.02 4.60 -6.28
CA VAL A 114 -3.45 5.95 -6.25
C VAL A 114 -2.98 6.28 -4.83
N ASP A 115 -1.67 6.57 -4.71
CA ASP A 115 -1.01 6.99 -3.48
C ASP A 115 -1.20 8.51 -3.31
N THR A 116 -2.18 8.89 -2.47
CA THR A 116 -2.49 10.27 -2.13
C THR A 116 -3.14 10.37 -0.75
N PHE A 117 -2.82 11.46 -0.04
CA PHE A 117 -3.46 11.81 1.23
C PHE A 117 -4.45 12.98 1.10
N ARG A 118 -4.77 13.40 -0.14
CA ARG A 118 -5.68 14.52 -0.42
C ARG A 118 -7.00 14.02 -0.98
N ALA A 119 -8.10 14.36 -0.33
CA ALA A 119 -9.44 13.94 -0.71
C ALA A 119 -9.84 14.41 -2.13
N SER A 120 -9.44 15.64 -2.50
CA SER A 120 -9.71 16.18 -3.83
C SER A 120 -8.96 15.44 -4.94
N VAL A 121 -7.73 14.98 -4.67
CA VAL A 121 -6.96 14.15 -5.62
C VAL A 121 -7.57 12.76 -5.72
N ALA A 122 -7.97 12.17 -4.58
CA ALA A 122 -8.64 10.87 -4.54
C ALA A 122 -9.94 10.86 -5.35
N GLU A 123 -10.76 11.92 -5.25
CA GLU A 123 -12.01 12.06 -5.99
C GLU A 123 -11.78 12.06 -7.50
N GLU A 124 -10.88 12.92 -7.97
CA GLU A 124 -10.53 13.00 -9.39
C GLU A 124 -9.85 11.71 -9.90
N ALA A 125 -9.01 11.08 -9.08
CA ALA A 125 -8.38 9.82 -9.41
C ALA A 125 -9.41 8.70 -9.63
N VAL A 126 -10.39 8.56 -8.74
CA VAL A 126 -11.46 7.55 -8.91
C VAL A 126 -12.31 7.86 -10.13
N ALA A 127 -12.64 9.13 -10.40
CA ALA A 127 -13.34 9.54 -11.62
C ALA A 127 -12.53 9.23 -12.89
N ALA A 128 -11.18 9.28 -12.82
CA ALA A 128 -10.27 8.93 -13.89
C ALA A 128 -9.98 7.42 -14.02
N GLY A 129 -10.53 6.58 -13.12
CA GLY A 129 -10.46 5.13 -13.21
C GLY A 129 -9.56 4.45 -12.16
N ALA A 130 -9.21 5.10 -11.06
CA ALA A 130 -8.58 4.43 -9.93
C ALA A 130 -9.57 3.48 -9.24
N ASP A 131 -9.06 2.34 -8.78
CA ASP A 131 -9.82 1.32 -8.08
C ASP A 131 -9.64 1.40 -6.56
N ILE A 132 -8.47 1.84 -6.09
CA ILE A 132 -8.03 1.81 -4.70
C ILE A 132 -7.40 3.16 -4.38
N ILE A 133 -7.63 3.68 -3.18
CA ILE A 133 -6.88 4.83 -2.66
C ILE A 133 -5.95 4.37 -1.56
N ASN A 134 -4.67 4.69 -1.72
CA ASN A 134 -3.59 4.38 -0.77
C ASN A 134 -3.19 5.68 -0.05
N ASP A 135 -3.56 5.82 1.23
CA ASP A 135 -3.33 7.04 2.00
C ASP A 135 -2.29 6.82 3.10
N ILE A 136 -1.10 7.38 2.87
CA ILE A 136 0.01 7.33 3.82
C ILE A 136 -0.26 8.07 5.13
N SER A 137 -1.25 8.97 5.16
CA SER A 137 -1.60 9.75 6.35
C SER A 137 -2.65 9.08 7.24
N GLY A 138 -3.37 8.09 6.72
CA GLY A 138 -4.50 7.47 7.42
C GLY A 138 -5.60 8.47 7.74
N GLY A 139 -5.87 9.41 6.83
CA GLY A 139 -6.89 10.46 6.98
C GLY A 139 -6.53 11.53 8.02
N THR A 140 -5.25 11.71 8.35
CA THR A 140 -4.86 12.75 9.33
C THR A 140 -4.46 14.07 8.68
N LEU A 141 -4.05 14.06 7.41
CA LEU A 141 -3.64 15.26 6.69
C LEU A 141 -4.78 15.92 5.91
N ASP A 142 -5.90 15.22 5.70
CA ASP A 142 -7.10 15.76 5.08
C ASP A 142 -8.35 15.18 5.78
N GLU A 143 -9.05 16.00 6.54
CA GLU A 143 -10.25 15.60 7.30
C GLU A 143 -11.42 15.15 6.39
N ALA A 144 -11.45 15.59 5.13
CA ALA A 144 -12.46 15.19 4.16
C ALA A 144 -12.23 13.78 3.59
N MET A 145 -11.04 13.17 3.80
CA MET A 145 -10.67 11.91 3.18
C MET A 145 -11.69 10.80 3.44
N PHE A 146 -12.04 10.52 4.70
CA PHE A 146 -12.95 9.40 5.00
C PHE A 146 -14.35 9.60 4.43
N ALA A 147 -14.90 10.84 4.50
CA ALA A 147 -16.19 11.14 3.90
C ALA A 147 -16.17 10.95 2.37
N THR A 148 -15.09 11.37 1.73
CA THR A 148 -14.88 11.22 0.29
C THR A 148 -14.79 9.73 -0.10
N ILE A 149 -13.95 8.94 0.55
CA ILE A 149 -13.82 7.50 0.27
C ILE A 149 -15.13 6.75 0.51
N GLY A 150 -15.85 7.06 1.59
CA GLY A 150 -17.17 6.48 1.88
C GLY A 150 -18.19 6.75 0.77
N ARG A 151 -18.20 7.96 0.19
CA ARG A 151 -19.04 8.34 -0.94
C ARG A 151 -18.61 7.64 -2.23
N LEU A 152 -17.33 7.53 -2.48
CA LEU A 152 -16.75 6.89 -3.68
C LEU A 152 -16.89 5.36 -3.66
N ARG A 153 -17.01 4.75 -2.46
CA ARG A 153 -17.15 3.31 -2.26
C ARG A 153 -16.01 2.50 -2.89
N VAL A 154 -14.79 2.98 -2.73
CA VAL A 154 -13.57 2.28 -3.20
C VAL A 154 -12.81 1.72 -2.01
N PRO A 155 -12.03 0.63 -2.19
CA PRO A 155 -11.09 0.14 -1.20
C PRO A 155 -10.09 1.21 -0.77
N TYR A 156 -9.73 1.18 0.51
CA TYR A 156 -8.86 2.16 1.13
C TYR A 156 -7.69 1.48 1.88
N VAL A 157 -6.47 1.90 1.56
CA VAL A 157 -5.30 1.50 2.33
C VAL A 157 -5.07 2.53 3.42
N LEU A 158 -5.24 2.07 4.66
CA LEU A 158 -5.08 2.86 5.88
C LEU A 158 -3.67 2.69 6.42
N MET A 159 -2.79 3.69 6.28
CA MET A 159 -1.45 3.60 6.82
C MET A 159 -1.33 4.29 8.19
N HIS A 160 -0.43 3.73 9.02
CA HIS A 160 0.01 4.36 10.26
C HIS A 160 1.25 5.24 10.02
N MET A 161 1.10 6.52 10.27
CA MET A 161 2.17 7.50 10.34
C MET A 161 1.92 8.45 11.53
N ARG A 162 2.99 9.00 12.11
CA ARG A 162 2.92 10.07 13.13
C ARG A 162 3.60 11.31 12.55
N GLY A 163 2.95 12.48 12.70
CA GLY A 163 3.40 13.73 12.06
C GLY A 163 3.11 13.75 10.55
N THR A 164 3.97 14.38 9.79
CA THR A 164 3.91 14.48 8.32
C THR A 164 5.12 13.77 7.71
N PRO A 165 5.17 13.54 6.38
CA PRO A 165 6.37 12.99 5.74
C PRO A 165 7.67 13.74 6.06
N GLN A 166 7.59 15.06 6.28
CA GLN A 166 8.72 15.91 6.62
C GLN A 166 9.15 15.80 8.09
N THR A 167 8.20 15.53 9.00
CA THR A 167 8.44 15.52 10.45
C THR A 167 8.45 14.13 11.08
N MET A 168 8.00 13.10 10.38
CA MET A 168 7.82 11.74 10.92
C MET A 168 9.07 11.14 11.57
N ALA A 169 10.27 11.53 11.11
CA ALA A 169 11.52 11.04 11.69
C ALA A 169 11.75 11.51 13.15
N GLN A 170 11.03 12.56 13.58
CA GLN A 170 11.08 13.10 14.95
C GLN A 170 10.06 12.42 15.88
N HIS A 171 9.16 11.57 15.36
CA HIS A 171 8.05 10.97 16.11
C HIS A 171 8.23 9.45 16.28
N THR A 172 9.45 9.01 16.57
CA THR A 172 9.78 7.58 16.74
C THR A 172 9.62 7.10 18.18
N ASP A 173 9.32 7.98 19.13
CA ASP A 173 9.13 7.62 20.53
C ASP A 173 7.69 7.15 20.77
N TYR A 174 7.56 5.92 21.29
CA TYR A 174 6.29 5.30 21.67
C TYR A 174 6.21 5.25 23.19
N ALA A 175 5.09 5.69 23.75
CA ALA A 175 4.90 5.77 25.20
C ALA A 175 4.79 4.38 25.86
N THR A 176 4.31 3.41 25.09
CA THR A 176 4.15 2.00 25.51
C THR A 176 4.71 1.08 24.44
N ASP A 177 4.30 -0.18 24.45
CA ASP A 177 4.62 -1.13 23.36
C ASP A 177 4.11 -0.60 22.02
N MET A 178 5.03 -0.42 21.06
CA MET A 178 4.74 0.16 19.76
C MET A 178 3.67 -0.61 18.99
N VAL A 179 3.73 -1.95 19.00
CA VAL A 179 2.76 -2.77 18.23
C VAL A 179 1.37 -2.66 18.85
N VAL A 180 1.28 -2.60 20.18
CA VAL A 180 0.02 -2.35 20.88
C VAL A 180 -0.52 -0.95 20.54
N GLU A 181 0.33 0.07 20.48
CA GLU A 181 -0.09 1.42 20.05
C GLU A 181 -0.61 1.42 18.61
N LEU A 182 0.03 0.68 17.69
CA LEU A 182 -0.44 0.53 16.32
C LEU A 182 -1.84 -0.14 16.26
N VAL A 183 -2.04 -1.21 17.02
CA VAL A 183 -3.35 -1.89 17.10
C VAL A 183 -4.43 -0.93 17.61
N ARG A 184 -4.13 -0.13 18.65
CA ARG A 184 -5.05 0.89 19.17
C ARG A 184 -5.35 1.97 18.13
N TYR A 185 -4.31 2.48 17.46
CA TYR A 185 -4.46 3.45 16.38
C TYR A 185 -5.41 2.95 15.30
N PHE A 186 -5.16 1.75 14.76
CA PHE A 186 -6.02 1.17 13.73
C PHE A 186 -7.45 0.94 14.24
N ARG A 187 -7.63 0.40 15.45
CA ARG A 187 -8.95 0.23 16.06
C ARG A 187 -9.74 1.55 16.08
N ASP A 188 -9.09 2.63 16.54
CA ASP A 188 -9.74 3.94 16.69
C ASP A 188 -10.07 4.56 15.32
N LYS A 189 -9.17 4.44 14.34
CA LYS A 189 -9.41 4.87 12.96
C LYS A 189 -10.53 4.06 12.29
N LEU A 190 -10.60 2.76 12.53
CA LEU A 190 -11.63 1.89 11.97
C LEU A 190 -13.04 2.25 12.45
N VAL A 191 -13.19 2.82 13.63
CA VAL A 191 -14.50 3.36 14.08
C VAL A 191 -14.95 4.49 13.15
N ALA A 192 -14.08 5.47 12.89
CA ALA A 192 -14.39 6.61 12.02
C ALA A 192 -14.60 6.17 10.55
N ILE A 193 -13.76 5.25 10.05
CA ILE A 193 -13.83 4.68 8.70
C ILE A 193 -15.18 3.99 8.48
N ARG A 194 -15.64 3.17 9.44
CA ARG A 194 -16.92 2.48 9.35
C ARG A 194 -18.10 3.46 9.45
N ALA A 195 -18.00 4.49 10.29
CA ALA A 195 -19.01 5.54 10.37
C ALA A 195 -19.13 6.31 9.05
N ALA A 196 -18.06 6.47 8.30
CA ALA A 196 -18.06 7.05 6.94
C ALA A 196 -18.57 6.09 5.85
N GLY A 197 -18.88 4.84 6.17
CA GLY A 197 -19.38 3.83 5.22
C GLY A 197 -18.29 3.12 4.40
N ILE A 198 -17.02 3.27 4.76
CA ILE A 198 -15.90 2.56 4.11
C ILE A 198 -15.89 1.12 4.59
N VAL A 199 -15.97 0.18 3.66
CA VAL A 199 -16.15 -1.24 3.95
C VAL A 199 -14.86 -2.03 3.69
N ASP A 200 -14.18 -1.74 2.61
CA ASP A 200 -13.00 -2.46 2.15
C ASP A 200 -11.72 -1.70 2.56
N VAL A 201 -11.00 -2.24 3.54
CA VAL A 201 -9.83 -1.61 4.13
C VAL A 201 -8.65 -2.60 4.15
N VAL A 202 -7.48 -2.11 3.78
CA VAL A 202 -6.19 -2.78 3.95
C VAL A 202 -5.37 -1.98 4.97
N LEU A 203 -4.76 -2.64 5.93
CA LEU A 203 -3.92 -1.98 6.93
C LEU A 203 -2.47 -1.94 6.45
N ASP A 204 -1.85 -0.76 6.45
CA ASP A 204 -0.40 -0.61 6.27
C ASP A 204 0.22 -0.13 7.59
N PRO A 205 1.03 -0.95 8.26
CA PRO A 205 1.66 -0.54 9.52
C PRO A 205 2.72 0.55 9.35
N GLY A 206 3.06 0.97 8.12
CA GLY A 206 3.94 2.08 7.83
C GLY A 206 5.40 1.80 8.18
N PHE A 207 6.01 0.76 7.63
CA PHE A 207 7.43 0.48 7.79
C PHE A 207 8.30 1.66 7.36
N GLY A 208 9.16 2.14 8.27
CA GLY A 208 10.02 3.31 8.03
C GLY A 208 9.33 4.67 8.15
N PHE A 209 8.02 4.72 8.43
CA PHE A 209 7.29 5.94 8.75
C PHE A 209 7.14 6.08 10.26
N ALA A 210 7.68 7.16 10.83
CA ALA A 210 7.73 7.38 12.29
C ALA A 210 8.25 6.17 13.08
N LYS A 211 9.19 5.43 12.51
CA LYS A 211 9.80 4.23 13.10
C LYS A 211 11.29 4.17 12.75
N THR A 212 12.11 3.84 13.73
CA THR A 212 13.52 3.51 13.51
C THR A 212 13.65 2.18 12.76
N PRO A 213 14.82 1.88 12.17
CA PRO A 213 15.06 0.55 11.60
C PRO A 213 14.82 -0.60 12.59
N ALA A 214 15.27 -0.46 13.84
CA ALA A 214 15.08 -1.47 14.88
C ALA A 214 13.58 -1.71 15.19
N GLN A 215 12.80 -0.62 15.33
CA GLN A 215 11.35 -0.70 15.50
C GLN A 215 10.65 -1.32 14.29
N SER A 216 11.13 -1.04 13.08
CA SER A 216 10.59 -1.65 11.87
C SER A 216 10.87 -3.16 11.82
N HIS A 217 12.04 -3.62 12.28
CA HIS A 217 12.33 -5.06 12.40
C HIS A 217 11.50 -5.73 13.50
N GLU A 218 11.29 -5.06 14.63
CA GLU A 218 10.39 -5.54 15.67
C GLU A 218 8.95 -5.69 15.14
N LEU A 219 8.45 -4.64 14.47
CA LEU A 219 7.13 -4.65 13.84
C LEU A 219 7.00 -5.80 12.84
N LEU A 220 8.02 -6.03 11.99
CA LEU A 220 8.01 -7.12 11.03
C LEU A 220 7.90 -8.49 11.72
N ARG A 221 8.67 -8.70 12.79
CA ARG A 221 8.63 -9.94 13.59
C ARG A 221 7.26 -10.17 14.24
N ARG A 222 6.56 -9.08 14.60
CA ARG A 222 5.28 -9.08 15.31
C ARG A 222 4.09 -8.72 14.43
N LEU A 223 4.26 -8.71 13.10
CA LEU A 223 3.24 -8.29 12.14
C LEU A 223 1.92 -9.06 12.31
N GLY A 224 2.02 -10.34 12.69
CA GLY A 224 0.87 -11.21 12.92
C GLY A 224 -0.08 -10.71 14.03
N GLU A 225 0.39 -9.86 14.95
CA GLU A 225 -0.48 -9.31 16.01
C GLU A 225 -1.56 -8.37 15.44
N LEU A 226 -1.35 -7.78 14.25
CA LEU A 226 -2.36 -6.97 13.57
C LEU A 226 -3.55 -7.79 13.05
N GLN A 227 -3.43 -9.11 12.93
CA GLN A 227 -4.52 -9.99 12.49
C GLN A 227 -5.73 -9.97 13.44
N VAL A 228 -5.55 -9.54 14.69
CA VAL A 228 -6.66 -9.33 15.65
C VAL A 228 -7.72 -8.35 15.12
N LEU A 229 -7.34 -7.48 14.17
CA LEU A 229 -8.25 -6.50 13.56
C LEU A 229 -9.11 -7.11 12.41
N GLY A 230 -8.84 -8.36 12.00
CA GLY A 230 -9.62 -9.07 10.99
C GLY A 230 -9.55 -8.48 9.58
N LEU A 231 -8.50 -7.72 9.26
CA LEU A 231 -8.30 -7.06 7.96
C LEU A 231 -6.99 -7.48 7.31
N PRO A 232 -6.89 -7.46 5.98
CA PRO A 232 -5.64 -7.75 5.28
C PRO A 232 -4.58 -6.68 5.60
N VAL A 233 -3.32 -7.13 5.66
CA VAL A 233 -2.17 -6.27 5.95
C VAL A 233 -1.30 -6.13 4.71
N LEU A 234 -0.95 -4.89 4.38
CA LEU A 234 0.05 -4.53 3.39
C LEU A 234 1.42 -4.39 4.05
N ALA A 235 2.46 -4.90 3.39
CA ALA A 235 3.85 -4.68 3.79
C ALA A 235 4.62 -3.94 2.67
N GLY A 236 5.01 -2.70 2.96
CA GLY A 236 5.84 -1.86 2.09
C GLY A 236 7.28 -1.79 2.58
N LEU A 237 8.11 -2.79 2.26
CA LEU A 237 9.49 -2.93 2.73
C LEU A 237 10.52 -2.56 1.67
N SER A 238 10.14 -2.64 0.38
CA SER A 238 11.03 -2.61 -0.78
C SER A 238 11.96 -1.39 -0.80
N ARG A 239 13.26 -1.66 -0.81
CA ARG A 239 14.36 -0.69 -0.89
C ARG A 239 14.33 0.40 0.18
N LYS A 240 13.69 0.13 1.34
CA LYS A 240 13.63 1.06 2.48
C LYS A 240 14.87 0.96 3.38
N GLY A 241 15.09 2.00 4.17
CA GLY A 241 16.25 2.12 5.05
C GLY A 241 16.43 0.97 6.05
N LEU A 242 15.33 0.31 6.47
CA LEU A 242 15.42 -0.89 7.31
C LEU A 242 16.08 -2.07 6.59
N VAL A 243 16.07 -2.11 5.26
CA VAL A 243 16.68 -3.19 4.45
C VAL A 243 18.17 -2.95 4.28
N TYR A 244 18.55 -1.79 3.74
CA TYR A 244 19.93 -1.57 3.28
C TYR A 244 20.84 -0.94 4.35
N LYS A 245 20.32 -0.08 5.26
CA LYS A 245 21.16 0.59 6.25
C LYS A 245 21.88 -0.36 7.22
N PRO A 246 21.23 -1.43 7.77
CA PRO A 246 21.92 -2.38 8.64
C PRO A 246 23.03 -3.17 7.95
N LEU A 247 22.98 -3.26 6.62
CA LEU A 247 23.97 -3.98 5.79
C LEU A 247 25.06 -3.06 5.25
N GLY A 248 24.98 -1.75 5.48
CA GLY A 248 25.90 -0.76 4.90
C GLY A 248 25.78 -0.61 3.38
N LEU A 249 24.63 -0.98 2.81
CA LEU A 249 24.35 -0.97 1.38
C LEU A 249 23.60 0.30 0.94
N THR A 250 23.40 0.44 -0.38
CA THR A 250 22.57 1.46 -1.02
C THR A 250 21.17 0.93 -1.32
N PRO A 251 20.19 1.81 -1.62
CA PRO A 251 18.85 1.37 -2.06
C PRO A 251 18.87 0.49 -3.32
N GLU A 252 19.82 0.70 -4.22
CA GLU A 252 19.99 -0.05 -5.46
C GLU A 252 20.42 -1.49 -5.19
N GLU A 253 21.23 -1.70 -4.14
CA GLU A 253 21.74 -3.01 -3.71
C GLU A 253 20.75 -3.74 -2.75
N ALA A 254 19.62 -3.13 -2.42
CA ALA A 254 18.70 -3.63 -1.40
C ALA A 254 17.83 -4.83 -1.85
N LEU A 255 17.94 -5.29 -3.10
CA LEU A 255 17.06 -6.35 -3.63
C LEU A 255 17.13 -7.67 -2.84
N PRO A 256 18.31 -8.26 -2.53
CA PRO A 256 18.38 -9.49 -1.75
C PRO A 256 17.75 -9.36 -0.36
N GLY A 257 18.03 -8.25 0.33
CA GLY A 257 17.43 -7.94 1.64
C GLY A 257 15.92 -7.71 1.55
N THR A 258 15.43 -7.07 0.48
CA THR A 258 14.01 -6.88 0.23
C THR A 258 13.30 -8.23 0.08
N ILE A 259 13.85 -9.16 -0.72
CA ILE A 259 13.33 -10.52 -0.90
C ILE A 259 13.21 -11.24 0.45
N ALA A 260 14.29 -11.21 1.25
CA ALA A 260 14.32 -11.86 2.56
C ALA A 260 13.24 -11.29 3.51
N LEU A 261 13.13 -9.96 3.61
CA LEU A 261 12.13 -9.33 4.49
C LEU A 261 10.69 -9.49 3.97
N ASN A 262 10.48 -9.54 2.65
CA ASN A 262 9.18 -9.88 2.07
C ASN A 262 8.74 -11.30 2.42
N ALA A 263 9.65 -12.28 2.38
CA ALA A 263 9.35 -13.65 2.82
C ALA A 263 8.93 -13.68 4.30
N ILE A 264 9.64 -12.96 5.17
CA ILE A 264 9.28 -12.84 6.59
C ILE A 264 7.92 -12.17 6.77
N ALA A 265 7.61 -11.11 5.99
CA ALA A 265 6.31 -10.43 6.04
C ALA A 265 5.17 -11.38 5.67
N LEU A 266 5.34 -12.20 4.63
CA LEU A 266 4.35 -13.20 4.22
C LEU A 266 4.14 -14.26 5.31
N LEU A 267 5.21 -14.78 5.91
CA LEU A 267 5.14 -15.73 7.03
C LEU A 267 4.42 -15.15 8.25
N ASN A 268 4.52 -13.85 8.45
CA ASN A 268 3.83 -13.11 9.51
C ASN A 268 2.46 -12.56 9.08
N GLY A 269 1.91 -13.01 7.94
CA GLY A 269 0.52 -12.80 7.54
C GLY A 269 0.25 -11.58 6.66
N ALA A 270 1.28 -10.95 6.06
CA ALA A 270 1.06 -9.96 5.02
C ALA A 270 0.28 -10.55 3.84
N LYS A 271 -0.70 -9.80 3.33
CA LYS A 271 -1.56 -10.18 2.20
C LYS A 271 -1.31 -9.35 0.95
N LEU A 272 -0.59 -8.25 1.07
CA LEU A 272 -0.23 -7.40 -0.04
C LEU A 272 1.22 -6.91 0.14
N LEU A 273 2.08 -7.18 -0.83
CA LEU A 273 3.46 -6.69 -0.86
C LEU A 273 3.54 -5.48 -1.81
N ARG A 274 3.88 -4.30 -1.29
CA ARG A 274 4.10 -3.09 -2.09
C ARG A 274 5.58 -2.95 -2.44
N VAL A 275 5.93 -3.12 -3.72
CA VAL A 275 7.32 -3.32 -4.16
C VAL A 275 7.68 -2.57 -5.45
N HIS A 276 9.00 -2.33 -5.64
CA HIS A 276 9.58 -1.90 -6.92
C HIS A 276 9.89 -3.10 -7.83
N ASP A 277 10.32 -4.22 -7.25
CA ASP A 277 10.86 -5.40 -7.93
C ASP A 277 9.78 -6.50 -7.94
N VAL A 278 8.84 -6.38 -8.90
CA VAL A 278 7.61 -7.22 -8.95
C VAL A 278 7.92 -8.68 -9.20
N ALA A 279 8.80 -8.99 -10.16
CA ALA A 279 9.09 -10.37 -10.54
C ALA A 279 9.60 -11.19 -9.35
N GLU A 280 10.54 -10.63 -8.60
CA GLU A 280 11.13 -11.25 -7.43
C GLU A 280 10.15 -11.38 -6.26
N ALA A 281 9.27 -10.39 -6.11
CA ALA A 281 8.21 -10.44 -5.10
C ALA A 281 7.17 -11.52 -5.43
N VAL A 282 6.78 -11.68 -6.70
CA VAL A 282 5.86 -12.75 -7.15
C VAL A 282 6.49 -14.12 -6.92
N GLN A 283 7.77 -14.32 -7.28
CA GLN A 283 8.50 -15.55 -6.98
C GLN A 283 8.54 -15.84 -5.48
N THR A 284 8.76 -14.79 -4.66
CA THR A 284 8.74 -14.92 -3.20
C THR A 284 7.37 -15.37 -2.70
N VAL A 285 6.27 -14.76 -3.19
CA VAL A 285 4.90 -15.17 -2.85
C VAL A 285 4.66 -16.63 -3.23
N GLN A 286 5.05 -17.04 -4.44
CA GLN A 286 4.85 -18.40 -4.92
C GLN A 286 5.59 -19.43 -4.05
N LEU A 287 6.87 -19.18 -3.74
CA LEU A 287 7.70 -20.09 -2.94
C LEU A 287 7.19 -20.19 -1.50
N VAL A 288 6.84 -19.05 -0.87
CA VAL A 288 6.28 -19.06 0.49
C VAL A 288 4.95 -19.78 0.52
N SER A 289 4.05 -19.54 -0.45
CA SER A 289 2.75 -20.20 -0.51
C SER A 289 2.83 -21.71 -0.76
N GLN A 290 3.84 -22.17 -1.51
CA GLN A 290 4.08 -23.61 -1.71
C GLN A 290 4.67 -24.27 -0.45
N THR A 291 5.56 -23.56 0.25
CA THR A 291 6.23 -24.08 1.45
C THR A 291 5.29 -24.09 2.67
N TYR A 292 4.42 -23.09 2.76
CA TYR A 292 3.45 -22.91 3.84
C TYR A 292 2.04 -22.75 3.26
N PRO A 293 1.44 -23.82 2.72
CA PRO A 293 0.11 -23.75 2.16
C PRO A 293 -0.89 -23.33 3.24
N ALA A 294 -1.85 -22.46 2.84
CA ALA A 294 -2.96 -22.14 3.72
C ALA A 294 -3.71 -23.44 4.09
N PRO A 295 -4.20 -23.59 5.33
CA PRO A 295 -5.01 -24.75 5.69
C PRO A 295 -6.18 -24.84 4.72
N THR A 296 -6.38 -26.05 4.16
CA THR A 296 -7.54 -26.34 3.32
C THR A 296 -8.80 -26.13 4.15
N PRO A 297 -9.84 -25.43 3.66
CA PRO A 297 -11.06 -25.15 4.38
C PRO A 297 -11.84 -26.41 4.81
#